data_41a3577b576931ed71e5ebfaf24b3ac5
#
_entry.id   41a3577b576931ed71e5ebfaf24b3ac5
#
_cell.length_a   1.000
_cell.length_b   1.000
_cell.length_c   1.000
_cell.angle_alpha   90.00
_cell.angle_beta   90.00
_cell.angle_gamma   90.00
#
_symmetry.space_group_name_H-M   'P 1'
#
loop_
_entity.id
_entity.type
_entity.pdbx_description
1 polymer ?
#
loop_
_entity_poly.entity_id
_entity_poly.type
_entity_poly.pdbx_seq_one_letter_code
_entity_poly.pdbx_strand_id
1 'polypeptide(L)'
;MSTPSFGLTLANRAVVLGAIKARDLIEQTIEAERSGVFDAVWVGDSLLAKPRLEAVTLLGALASVTQRVRLGVGCLATFVHRHPVMFAHQWASLDVLSSGRAWLAVCLGGPDEQSVAQALEHRVMGVRSSERVARLEEGVAILRALFAGPKVSHRGAFYELDGVSVEPRPVQQPCPIWIASNPTGLTWKGGASASDAAVERGLRRVARLADGWMTNKLSPTEFRSQWARIAAMAREEGRDPAKLGSALYHNINIREDRAAALEESKAFLDTYYTSNFSPAFVEGWTVAGSPAQCIAQLREYLDAGVGHLALRLTSWDQQGQLKRFLGEVAPALMKS
;
A
#
# COMPACT_ATOMS: atom_id res chain seq x y z
N MET A 1 -8.33 -19.30 14.92
CA MET A 1 -8.03 -18.39 13.80
C MET A 1 -7.43 -17.12 14.39
N SER A 2 -6.46 -16.47 13.73
CA SER A 2 -5.95 -15.18 14.18
C SER A 2 -7.02 -14.11 14.02
N THR A 3 -7.05 -13.11 14.89
CA THR A 3 -7.97 -11.97 14.78
C THR A 3 -7.76 -11.28 13.41
N PRO A 4 -8.83 -10.96 12.67
CA PRO A 4 -8.72 -10.22 11.40
C PRO A 4 -7.98 -8.90 11.57
N SER A 5 -7.10 -8.57 10.63
CA SER A 5 -6.35 -7.31 10.65
C SER A 5 -6.86 -6.36 9.56
N PHE A 6 -7.29 -5.16 9.96
CA PHE A 6 -7.83 -4.15 9.08
C PHE A 6 -6.99 -2.88 9.09
N GLY A 7 -6.86 -2.25 7.92
CA GLY A 7 -6.29 -0.92 7.75
C GLY A 7 -7.24 0.02 7.04
N LEU A 8 -7.32 1.26 7.49
CA LEU A 8 -8.04 2.32 6.79
C LEU A 8 -7.11 3.01 5.80
N THR A 9 -7.43 2.96 4.51
CA THR A 9 -6.69 3.69 3.48
C THR A 9 -7.32 5.05 3.23
N LEU A 10 -6.64 6.10 3.65
CA LEU A 10 -7.10 7.48 3.52
C LEU A 10 -7.12 7.95 2.05
N ALA A 11 -8.11 8.75 1.72
CA ALA A 11 -8.24 9.35 0.41
C ALA A 11 -7.37 10.62 0.26
N ASN A 12 -6.05 10.55 0.53
CA ASN A 12 -5.17 11.71 0.63
C ASN A 12 -5.01 12.53 -0.67
N ARG A 13 -5.35 11.96 -1.84
CA ARG A 13 -5.45 12.73 -3.09
C ARG A 13 -6.70 13.63 -3.13
N ALA A 14 -7.76 13.27 -2.42
CA ALA A 14 -8.99 14.04 -2.40
C ALA A 14 -8.78 15.49 -1.91
N VAL A 15 -7.73 15.73 -1.11
CA VAL A 15 -7.33 17.08 -0.69
C VAL A 15 -6.86 17.91 -1.89
N VAL A 16 -6.05 17.35 -2.78
CA VAL A 16 -5.57 18.03 -4.00
C VAL A 16 -6.70 18.24 -4.99
N LEU A 17 -7.70 17.35 -5.00
CA LEU A 17 -8.91 17.47 -5.82
C LEU A 17 -9.92 18.46 -5.24
N GLY A 18 -9.69 19.01 -4.04
CA GLY A 18 -10.61 19.95 -3.37
C GLY A 18 -11.87 19.28 -2.81
N ALA A 19 -11.94 17.95 -2.79
CA ALA A 19 -13.12 17.22 -2.33
C ALA A 19 -13.18 17.06 -0.80
N ILE A 20 -12.03 17.07 -0.13
CA ILE A 20 -11.92 17.06 1.34
C ILE A 20 -10.79 18.00 1.79
N LYS A 21 -10.77 18.35 3.07
CA LYS A 21 -9.68 19.12 3.69
C LYS A 21 -8.61 18.17 4.26
N ALA A 22 -7.38 18.66 4.40
CA ALA A 22 -6.32 17.89 5.06
C ALA A 22 -6.69 17.51 6.51
N ARG A 23 -7.45 18.37 7.21
CA ARG A 23 -7.94 18.11 8.54
C ARG A 23 -8.85 16.88 8.61
N ASP A 24 -9.65 16.63 7.59
CA ASP A 24 -10.57 15.49 7.55
C ASP A 24 -9.80 14.16 7.60
N LEU A 25 -8.59 14.09 6.99
CA LEU A 25 -7.71 12.93 7.06
C LEU A 25 -7.21 12.68 8.50
N ILE A 26 -6.89 13.75 9.23
CA ILE A 26 -6.47 13.68 10.64
C ILE A 26 -7.63 13.18 11.51
N GLU A 27 -8.83 13.72 11.30
CA GLU A 27 -10.03 13.33 12.05
C GLU A 27 -10.41 11.87 11.79
N GLN A 28 -10.36 11.40 10.53
CA GLN A 28 -10.56 9.98 10.19
C GLN A 28 -9.52 9.08 10.86
N THR A 29 -8.26 9.54 10.94
CA THR A 29 -7.20 8.79 11.61
C THR A 29 -7.45 8.68 13.12
N ILE A 30 -7.87 9.76 13.76
CA ILE A 30 -8.23 9.75 15.18
C ILE A 30 -9.43 8.82 15.44
N GLU A 31 -10.42 8.81 14.55
CA GLU A 31 -11.56 7.89 14.66
C GLU A 31 -11.13 6.43 14.47
N ALA A 32 -10.28 6.14 13.48
CA ALA A 32 -9.70 4.82 13.30
C ALA A 32 -8.90 4.35 14.54
N GLU A 33 -8.09 5.23 15.12
CA GLU A 33 -7.34 4.98 16.35
C GLU A 33 -8.28 4.63 17.51
N ARG A 34 -9.32 5.45 17.75
CA ARG A 34 -10.25 5.30 18.85
C ARG A 34 -11.15 4.08 18.72
N SER A 35 -11.46 3.67 17.50
CA SER A 35 -12.36 2.54 17.25
C SER A 35 -11.84 1.20 17.77
N GLY A 36 -10.52 1.05 17.89
CA GLY A 36 -9.89 -0.24 18.22
C GLY A 36 -9.99 -1.30 17.12
N VAL A 37 -10.66 -1.02 16.01
CA VAL A 37 -10.90 -1.94 14.91
C VAL A 37 -9.74 -1.99 13.91
N PHE A 38 -9.15 -0.83 13.63
CA PHE A 38 -8.05 -0.74 12.67
C PHE A 38 -6.69 -0.92 13.35
N ASP A 39 -5.85 -1.74 12.74
CA ASP A 39 -4.44 -1.95 13.12
C ASP A 39 -3.51 -0.98 12.41
N ALA A 40 -3.96 -0.42 11.29
CA ALA A 40 -3.16 0.51 10.50
C ALA A 40 -4.01 1.59 9.84
N VAL A 41 -3.36 2.73 9.57
CA VAL A 41 -3.84 3.76 8.64
C VAL A 41 -2.84 3.87 7.50
N TRP A 42 -3.35 3.83 6.27
CA TRP A 42 -2.55 3.86 5.06
C TRP A 42 -2.75 5.13 4.26
N VAL A 43 -1.67 5.64 3.69
CA VAL A 43 -1.70 6.74 2.72
C VAL A 43 -1.16 6.27 1.37
N GLY A 44 -1.64 6.85 0.29
CA GLY A 44 -1.08 6.63 -1.03
C GLY A 44 0.05 7.61 -1.32
N ASP A 45 0.90 7.27 -2.30
CA ASP A 45 2.02 8.09 -2.75
C ASP A 45 2.03 8.25 -4.28
N SER A 46 2.32 9.44 -4.76
CA SER A 46 2.57 9.81 -6.16
C SER A 46 2.89 11.30 -6.22
N LEU A 47 3.83 11.68 -7.05
CA LEU A 47 4.30 13.06 -7.18
C LEU A 47 3.53 13.80 -8.28
N LEU A 48 3.78 13.52 -9.55
CA LEU A 48 3.19 14.22 -10.70
C LEU A 48 2.09 13.41 -11.38
N ALA A 49 2.22 12.09 -11.42
CA ALA A 49 1.28 11.23 -12.15
C ALA A 49 -0.14 11.29 -11.55
N LYS A 50 -0.24 11.30 -10.23
CA LYS A 50 -1.50 11.43 -9.47
C LYS A 50 -1.22 12.22 -8.19
N PRO A 51 -1.02 13.54 -8.29
CA PRO A 51 -0.57 14.39 -7.18
C PRO A 51 -1.44 14.22 -5.93
N ARG A 52 -0.79 14.16 -4.77
CA ARG A 52 -1.42 14.06 -3.46
C ARG A 52 -0.52 14.68 -2.39
N LEU A 53 -0.98 14.79 -1.15
CA LEU A 53 -0.10 15.17 -0.06
C LEU A 53 1.06 14.17 0.03
N GLU A 54 2.27 14.69 0.23
CA GLU A 54 3.48 13.87 0.31
C GLU A 54 3.36 12.88 1.49
N ALA A 55 3.68 11.62 1.22
CA ALA A 55 3.32 10.51 2.10
C ALA A 55 4.02 10.57 3.46
N VAL A 56 5.33 10.81 3.49
CA VAL A 56 6.09 10.82 4.76
C VAL A 56 5.70 12.03 5.62
N THR A 57 5.50 13.19 4.98
CA THR A 57 5.03 14.40 5.65
C THR A 57 3.65 14.20 6.28
N LEU A 58 2.71 13.58 5.54
CA LEU A 58 1.39 13.28 6.06
C LEU A 58 1.46 12.27 7.21
N LEU A 59 2.22 11.19 7.06
CA LEU A 59 2.38 10.18 8.13
C LEU A 59 3.02 10.79 9.38
N GLY A 60 3.93 11.76 9.26
CA GLY A 60 4.47 12.50 10.39
C GLY A 60 3.40 13.28 11.16
N ALA A 61 2.46 13.93 10.45
CA ALA A 61 1.32 14.59 11.07
C ALA A 61 0.38 13.59 11.76
N LEU A 62 0.13 12.43 11.13
CA LEU A 62 -0.70 11.38 11.71
C LEU A 62 -0.05 10.72 12.94
N ALA A 63 1.27 10.63 12.97
CA ALA A 63 2.02 10.10 14.11
C ALA A 63 1.78 10.90 15.40
N SER A 64 1.61 12.22 15.29
CA SER A 64 1.40 13.11 16.43
C SER A 64 0.02 12.95 17.09
N VAL A 65 -0.96 12.36 16.40
CA VAL A 65 -2.35 12.20 16.87
C VAL A 65 -2.74 10.74 17.14
N THR A 66 -1.77 9.81 17.03
CA THR A 66 -2.00 8.36 17.21
C THR A 66 -0.95 7.75 18.14
N GLN A 67 -1.30 6.65 18.80
CA GLN A 67 -0.39 5.90 19.68
C GLN A 67 -0.37 4.39 19.39
N ARG A 68 -1.39 3.83 18.75
CA ARG A 68 -1.56 2.40 18.56
C ARG A 68 -1.51 1.97 17.09
N VAL A 69 -2.27 2.61 16.21
CA VAL A 69 -2.33 2.21 14.81
C VAL A 69 -0.98 2.37 14.11
N ARG A 70 -0.62 1.40 13.29
CA ARG A 70 0.52 1.52 12.39
C ARG A 70 0.25 2.57 11.31
N LEU A 71 1.29 3.22 10.88
CA LEU A 71 1.24 4.31 9.90
C LEU A 71 1.93 3.86 8.63
N GLY A 72 1.12 3.52 7.63
CA GLY A 72 1.59 2.85 6.43
C GLY A 72 1.56 3.72 5.17
N VAL A 73 2.52 3.53 4.28
CA VAL A 73 2.42 3.95 2.89
C VAL A 73 2.18 2.73 2.01
N GLY A 74 1.02 2.71 1.34
CA GLY A 74 0.62 1.57 0.52
C GLY A 74 0.22 1.97 -0.90
N CYS A 75 1.14 1.92 -1.84
CA CYS A 75 2.60 1.77 -1.79
C CYS A 75 3.32 3.09 -2.07
N LEU A 76 4.60 3.16 -1.70
CA LEU A 76 5.47 4.29 -1.99
C LEU A 76 5.90 4.23 -3.47
N ALA A 77 5.11 4.86 -4.33
CA ALA A 77 5.30 4.83 -5.78
C ALA A 77 6.50 5.66 -6.23
N THR A 78 6.91 6.65 -5.42
CA THR A 78 8.08 7.50 -5.67
C THR A 78 9.38 6.91 -5.11
N PHE A 79 9.38 5.66 -4.63
CA PHE A 79 10.56 5.04 -4.02
C PHE A 79 11.79 5.11 -4.93
N VAL A 80 11.62 4.75 -6.20
CA VAL A 80 12.71 4.74 -7.19
C VAL A 80 13.24 6.12 -7.57
N HIS A 81 12.50 7.18 -7.23
CA HIS A 81 12.87 8.58 -7.44
C HIS A 81 13.60 9.21 -6.24
N ARG A 82 13.64 8.51 -5.11
CA ARG A 82 14.24 9.03 -3.86
C ARG A 82 15.68 8.56 -3.71
N HIS A 83 16.56 9.47 -3.30
CA HIS A 83 17.89 9.04 -2.90
C HIS A 83 17.81 8.22 -1.61
N PRO A 84 18.36 6.98 -1.56
CA PRO A 84 18.12 6.06 -0.44
C PRO A 84 18.62 6.59 0.91
N VAL A 85 19.71 7.36 0.95
CA VAL A 85 20.21 7.97 2.20
C VAL A 85 19.23 9.00 2.76
N MET A 86 18.71 9.89 1.89
CA MET A 86 17.73 10.89 2.31
C MET A 86 16.43 10.19 2.77
N PHE A 87 15.99 9.19 2.02
CA PHE A 87 14.78 8.47 2.38
C PHE A 87 14.96 7.64 3.67
N ALA A 88 16.13 7.03 3.88
CA ALA A 88 16.45 6.34 5.13
C ALA A 88 16.33 7.28 6.34
N HIS A 89 16.86 8.50 6.22
CA HIS A 89 16.76 9.52 7.27
C HIS A 89 15.31 9.93 7.54
N GLN A 90 14.53 10.20 6.49
CA GLN A 90 13.10 10.54 6.60
C GLN A 90 12.30 9.42 7.25
N TRP A 91 12.52 8.17 6.81
CA TRP A 91 11.77 7.01 7.30
C TRP A 91 12.12 6.66 8.74
N ALA A 92 13.40 6.69 9.09
CA ALA A 92 13.86 6.48 10.46
C ALA A 92 13.31 7.56 11.42
N SER A 93 13.28 8.82 10.97
CA SER A 93 12.67 9.92 11.75
C SER A 93 11.17 9.67 11.98
N LEU A 94 10.43 9.24 10.95
CA LEU A 94 9.01 8.85 11.09
C LEU A 94 8.85 7.69 12.07
N ASP A 95 9.72 6.69 11.97
CA ASP A 95 9.64 5.52 12.85
C ASP A 95 9.87 5.89 14.33
N VAL A 96 10.83 6.79 14.58
CA VAL A 96 11.06 7.36 15.93
C VAL A 96 9.85 8.17 16.40
N LEU A 97 9.33 9.09 15.58
CA LEU A 97 8.17 9.93 15.92
C LEU A 97 6.92 9.10 16.20
N SER A 98 6.78 7.97 15.53
CA SER A 98 5.67 7.05 15.71
C SER A 98 5.93 5.96 16.76
N SER A 99 7.11 5.96 17.42
CA SER A 99 7.50 4.91 18.39
C SER A 99 7.45 3.50 17.79
N GLY A 100 8.01 3.32 16.58
CA GLY A 100 8.12 2.03 15.92
C GLY A 100 6.85 1.54 15.22
N ARG A 101 5.98 2.46 14.78
CA ARG A 101 4.71 2.11 14.10
C ARG A 101 4.73 2.36 12.58
N ALA A 102 5.84 2.81 12.01
CA ALA A 102 5.94 3.03 10.58
C ALA A 102 5.88 1.71 9.78
N TRP A 103 5.10 1.68 8.68
CA TRP A 103 4.90 0.50 7.86
C TRP A 103 5.13 0.81 6.38
N LEU A 104 6.29 0.41 5.87
CA LEU A 104 6.74 0.72 4.51
C LEU A 104 6.36 -0.38 3.52
N ALA A 105 5.57 -0.02 2.50
CA ALA A 105 5.41 -0.84 1.31
C ALA A 105 5.91 -0.07 0.09
N VAL A 106 7.04 -0.48 -0.48
CA VAL A 106 7.63 0.12 -1.68
C VAL A 106 7.10 -0.52 -2.95
N CYS A 107 7.07 0.21 -4.05
CA CYS A 107 6.75 -0.33 -5.37
C CYS A 107 7.52 0.37 -6.50
N LEU A 108 7.36 -0.16 -7.72
CA LEU A 108 8.04 0.38 -8.90
C LEU A 108 7.46 1.71 -9.41
N GLY A 109 6.28 2.11 -8.94
CA GLY A 109 5.48 3.12 -9.63
C GLY A 109 4.93 2.60 -10.97
N GLY A 110 4.20 3.44 -11.69
CA GLY A 110 3.67 3.10 -13.01
C GLY A 110 4.75 3.15 -14.10
N PRO A 111 4.58 2.43 -15.23
CA PRO A 111 5.42 2.57 -16.41
C PRO A 111 5.09 3.84 -17.19
N ASP A 112 5.99 4.27 -18.11
CA ASP A 112 5.79 5.48 -18.91
C ASP A 112 4.50 5.43 -19.74
N GLU A 113 4.16 4.26 -20.24
CA GLU A 113 2.97 4.02 -21.06
C GLU A 113 1.66 4.21 -20.28
N GLN A 114 1.73 4.27 -18.97
CA GLN A 114 0.53 4.44 -18.12
C GLN A 114 -0.11 5.80 -18.35
N SER A 115 0.68 6.87 -18.45
CA SER A 115 0.18 8.22 -18.74
C SER A 115 1.33 9.19 -19.09
N VAL A 116 0.99 10.28 -19.78
CA VAL A 116 1.94 11.38 -20.05
C VAL A 116 2.54 11.94 -18.75
N ALA A 117 1.73 12.04 -17.69
CA ALA A 117 2.19 12.52 -16.39
C ALA A 117 3.17 11.55 -15.73
N GLN A 118 3.02 10.24 -15.92
CA GLN A 118 3.97 9.25 -15.41
C GLN A 118 5.31 9.34 -16.14
N ALA A 119 5.29 9.45 -17.48
CA ALA A 119 6.50 9.65 -18.28
C ALA A 119 7.20 10.99 -17.92
N LEU A 120 6.42 12.05 -17.68
CA LEU A 120 6.95 13.32 -17.18
C LEU A 120 7.63 13.17 -15.83
N GLU A 121 6.99 12.45 -14.88
CA GLU A 121 7.54 12.20 -13.54
C GLU A 121 8.92 11.52 -13.64
N HIS A 122 9.04 10.46 -14.40
CA HIS A 122 10.30 9.76 -14.61
C HIS A 122 11.38 10.68 -15.23
N ARG A 123 11.02 11.44 -16.26
CA ARG A 123 11.96 12.34 -16.93
C ARG A 123 12.47 13.44 -16.00
N VAL A 124 11.56 14.09 -15.23
CA VAL A 124 11.92 15.18 -14.30
C VAL A 124 12.77 14.64 -13.14
N MET A 125 12.49 13.41 -12.69
CA MET A 125 13.23 12.78 -11.61
C MET A 125 14.50 12.03 -12.08
N GLY A 126 14.83 12.08 -13.37
CA GLY A 126 16.04 11.48 -13.93
C GLY A 126 16.06 9.94 -13.82
N VAL A 127 14.89 9.29 -13.87
CA VAL A 127 14.75 7.84 -13.78
C VAL A 127 14.22 7.29 -15.10
N ARG A 128 14.95 6.37 -15.72
CA ARG A 128 14.44 5.65 -16.91
C ARG A 128 13.48 4.54 -16.48
N SER A 129 12.39 4.35 -17.20
CA SER A 129 11.38 3.31 -16.90
C SER A 129 12.00 1.91 -16.81
N SER A 130 13.03 1.61 -17.63
CA SER A 130 13.78 0.35 -17.62
C SER A 130 14.64 0.13 -16.37
N GLU A 131 15.01 1.19 -15.64
CA GLU A 131 15.87 1.11 -14.44
C GLU A 131 15.09 0.86 -13.15
N ARG A 132 13.77 1.03 -13.16
CA ARG A 132 12.93 1.03 -11.95
C ARG A 132 13.11 -0.23 -11.09
N VAL A 133 13.23 -1.39 -11.73
CA VAL A 133 13.42 -2.66 -11.02
C VAL A 133 14.75 -2.66 -10.29
N ALA A 134 15.85 -2.37 -11.00
CA ALA A 134 17.19 -2.38 -10.43
C ALA A 134 17.35 -1.30 -9.34
N ARG A 135 16.79 -0.09 -9.55
CA ARG A 135 16.78 0.97 -8.54
C ARG A 135 16.00 0.58 -7.29
N LEU A 136 14.88 -0.13 -7.42
CA LEU A 136 14.14 -0.61 -6.26
C LEU A 136 14.96 -1.65 -5.48
N GLU A 137 15.52 -2.63 -6.17
CA GLU A 137 16.29 -3.71 -5.51
C GLU A 137 17.54 -3.15 -4.81
N GLU A 138 18.29 -2.26 -5.48
CA GLU A 138 19.46 -1.60 -4.91
C GLU A 138 19.08 -0.67 -3.75
N GLY A 139 18.01 0.11 -3.90
CA GLY A 139 17.50 0.99 -2.85
C GLY A 139 17.05 0.24 -1.60
N VAL A 140 16.37 -0.90 -1.75
CA VAL A 140 15.97 -1.77 -0.62
C VAL A 140 17.21 -2.32 0.10
N ALA A 141 18.23 -2.76 -0.64
CA ALA A 141 19.47 -3.26 -0.03
C ALA A 141 20.19 -2.17 0.79
N ILE A 142 20.27 -0.94 0.24
CA ILE A 142 20.87 0.20 0.92
C ILE A 142 20.07 0.58 2.17
N LEU A 143 18.73 0.63 2.10
CA LEU A 143 17.89 0.94 3.25
C LEU A 143 18.10 -0.08 4.38
N ARG A 144 18.10 -1.38 4.06
CA ARG A 144 18.36 -2.42 5.06
C ARG A 144 19.71 -2.24 5.75
N ALA A 145 20.76 -1.94 4.98
CA ALA A 145 22.08 -1.70 5.53
C ALA A 145 22.10 -0.47 6.45
N LEU A 146 21.54 0.66 6.00
CA LEU A 146 21.48 1.91 6.77
C LEU A 146 20.64 1.80 8.05
N PHE A 147 19.57 1.00 8.02
CA PHE A 147 18.75 0.74 9.21
C PHE A 147 19.45 -0.20 10.20
N ALA A 148 20.22 -1.16 9.71
CA ALA A 148 20.88 -2.16 10.54
C ALA A 148 22.15 -1.66 11.24
N GLY A 149 22.92 -0.73 10.62
CA GLY A 149 24.22 -0.36 11.17
C GLY A 149 24.79 0.97 10.69
N PRO A 150 25.86 1.45 11.35
CA PRO A 150 26.62 2.60 10.93
C PRO A 150 27.66 2.26 9.85
N LYS A 151 28.23 3.30 9.25
CA LYS A 151 29.37 3.21 8.30
C LYS A 151 29.10 2.27 7.13
N VAL A 152 27.94 2.44 6.50
CA VAL A 152 27.54 1.66 5.32
C VAL A 152 28.35 2.14 4.12
N SER A 153 29.05 1.20 3.48
CA SER A 153 29.66 1.39 2.17
C SER A 153 28.91 0.51 1.15
N HIS A 154 28.63 1.08 -0.01
CA HIS A 154 27.92 0.42 -1.10
C HIS A 154 28.45 0.94 -2.43
N ARG A 155 28.67 0.05 -3.39
CA ARG A 155 29.02 0.42 -4.76
C ARG A 155 28.14 -0.38 -5.71
N GLY A 156 27.11 0.28 -6.25
CA GLY A 156 26.12 -0.31 -7.12
C GLY A 156 26.02 0.36 -8.48
N ALA A 157 24.94 0.08 -9.19
CA ALA A 157 24.69 0.64 -10.51
C ALA A 157 24.18 2.10 -10.44
N PHE A 158 23.56 2.50 -9.36
CA PHE A 158 22.88 3.80 -9.23
C PHE A 158 23.35 4.61 -8.03
N TYR A 159 23.96 3.98 -7.04
CA TYR A 159 24.39 4.64 -5.81
C TYR A 159 25.79 4.20 -5.38
N GLU A 160 26.55 5.16 -4.89
CA GLU A 160 27.84 4.90 -4.27
C GLU A 160 27.86 5.58 -2.88
N LEU A 161 28.16 4.79 -1.86
CA LEU A 161 28.26 5.24 -0.47
C LEU A 161 29.60 4.78 0.09
N ASP A 162 30.24 5.64 0.88
CA ASP A 162 31.46 5.31 1.59
C ASP A 162 31.35 5.74 3.06
N GLY A 163 31.28 4.75 3.96
CA GLY A 163 31.22 4.94 5.40
C GLY A 163 30.03 5.78 5.89
N VAL A 164 28.88 5.77 5.18
CA VAL A 164 27.71 6.59 5.48
C VAL A 164 26.96 6.03 6.69
N SER A 165 26.60 6.90 7.63
CA SER A 165 25.70 6.61 8.73
C SER A 165 24.49 7.52 8.68
N VAL A 166 23.32 6.98 9.04
CA VAL A 166 22.07 7.75 9.15
C VAL A 166 21.61 7.72 10.61
N GLU A 167 21.33 8.87 11.15
CA GLU A 167 20.74 9.06 12.48
C GLU A 167 19.53 10.00 12.39
N PRO A 168 18.43 9.76 13.16
CA PRO A 168 18.27 8.62 14.07
C PRO A 168 18.17 7.31 13.30
N ARG A 169 18.32 6.18 14.00
CA ARG A 169 17.95 4.86 13.46
C ARG A 169 16.49 4.54 13.78
N PRO A 170 15.85 3.68 12.98
CA PRO A 170 14.51 3.21 13.29
C PRO A 170 14.45 2.55 14.68
N VAL A 171 13.32 2.72 15.36
CA VAL A 171 13.01 1.98 16.61
C VAL A 171 12.83 0.50 16.32
N GLN A 172 12.18 0.19 15.17
CA GLN A 172 12.00 -1.17 14.71
C GLN A 172 13.32 -1.79 14.26
N GLN A 173 13.73 -2.93 14.84
CA GLN A 173 14.94 -3.66 14.47
C GLN A 173 14.64 -5.15 14.31
N PRO A 174 14.64 -5.67 13.07
CA PRO A 174 14.81 -4.97 11.80
C PRO A 174 13.60 -4.10 11.45
N CYS A 175 13.83 -2.98 10.75
CA CYS A 175 12.76 -2.14 10.22
C CYS A 175 12.14 -2.85 9.00
N PRO A 176 10.83 -3.19 9.02
CA PRO A 176 10.23 -3.99 7.96
C PRO A 176 10.08 -3.21 6.66
N ILE A 177 10.45 -3.85 5.55
CA ILE A 177 10.26 -3.32 4.19
C ILE A 177 9.40 -4.30 3.40
N TRP A 178 8.18 -3.90 3.10
CA TRP A 178 7.26 -4.65 2.25
C TRP A 178 7.43 -4.24 0.80
N ILE A 179 7.11 -5.13 -0.12
CA ILE A 179 7.10 -4.83 -1.55
C ILE A 179 5.69 -5.02 -2.09
N ALA A 180 5.19 -3.98 -2.75
CA ALA A 180 3.93 -4.08 -3.47
C ALA A 180 4.18 -4.60 -4.88
N SER A 181 3.51 -5.71 -5.22
CA SER A 181 3.53 -6.34 -6.53
C SER A 181 2.14 -6.84 -6.88
N ASN A 182 1.64 -6.44 -8.06
CA ASN A 182 0.35 -6.88 -8.54
C ASN A 182 0.52 -7.87 -9.70
N PRO A 183 0.25 -9.17 -9.47
CA PRO A 183 0.45 -10.21 -10.49
C PRO A 183 -0.50 -10.10 -11.68
N THR A 184 -1.67 -9.50 -11.55
CA THR A 184 -2.61 -9.34 -12.67
C THR A 184 -2.26 -8.17 -13.58
N GLY A 185 -1.29 -7.32 -13.16
CA GLY A 185 -1.03 -6.04 -13.77
C GLY A 185 -2.21 -5.07 -13.60
N LEU A 186 -1.94 -3.82 -13.25
CA LEU A 186 -2.96 -2.78 -13.33
C LEU A 186 -3.00 -2.28 -14.78
N THR A 187 -3.72 -2.98 -15.64
CA THR A 187 -4.03 -2.45 -16.97
C THR A 187 -5.15 -1.42 -16.86
N TRP A 188 -4.79 -0.21 -16.44
CA TRP A 188 -5.72 0.90 -16.25
C TRP A 188 -6.47 1.30 -17.52
N LYS A 189 -5.99 0.87 -18.70
CA LYS A 189 -6.55 1.23 -20.02
C LYS A 189 -6.73 0.04 -20.94
N GLY A 190 -7.01 -1.16 -20.42
CA GLY A 190 -7.20 -2.34 -21.28
C GLY A 190 -5.95 -2.81 -22.04
N GLY A 191 -4.77 -2.44 -21.56
CA GLY A 191 -3.50 -2.95 -22.07
C GLY A 191 -3.29 -4.43 -21.74
N ALA A 192 -2.30 -5.06 -22.35
CA ALA A 192 -1.98 -6.47 -22.12
C ALA A 192 -1.66 -6.73 -20.64
N SER A 193 -2.15 -7.84 -20.12
CA SER A 193 -1.73 -8.35 -18.81
C SER A 193 -0.21 -8.52 -18.77
N ALA A 194 0.39 -8.38 -17.58
CA ALA A 194 1.80 -8.71 -17.42
C ALA A 194 2.04 -10.15 -17.91
N SER A 195 3.14 -10.38 -18.64
CA SER A 195 3.49 -11.75 -19.04
C SER A 195 3.77 -12.61 -17.80
N ASP A 196 3.53 -13.92 -17.89
CA ASP A 196 3.79 -14.86 -16.79
C ASP A 196 5.22 -14.72 -16.26
N ALA A 197 6.19 -14.50 -17.12
CA ALA A 197 7.58 -14.26 -16.72
C ALA A 197 7.76 -12.94 -15.93
N ALA A 198 6.99 -11.89 -16.23
CA ALA A 198 7.04 -10.65 -15.49
C ALA A 198 6.37 -10.81 -14.11
N VAL A 199 5.27 -11.53 -14.06
CA VAL A 199 4.60 -11.91 -12.80
C VAL A 199 5.56 -12.72 -11.92
N GLU A 200 6.17 -13.77 -12.47
CA GLU A 200 7.14 -14.63 -11.78
C GLU A 200 8.29 -13.81 -11.18
N ARG A 201 8.91 -12.92 -11.97
CA ARG A 201 9.98 -12.04 -11.46
C ARG A 201 9.50 -11.10 -10.35
N GLY A 202 8.26 -10.62 -10.44
CA GLY A 202 7.66 -9.77 -9.41
C GLY A 202 7.46 -10.50 -8.08
N LEU A 203 6.92 -11.72 -8.12
CA LEU A 203 6.70 -12.56 -6.94
C LEU A 203 8.02 -13.03 -6.33
N ARG A 204 9.00 -13.43 -7.15
CA ARG A 204 10.34 -13.82 -6.68
C ARG A 204 11.07 -12.66 -6.00
N ARG A 205 10.90 -11.43 -6.48
CA ARG A 205 11.43 -10.23 -5.79
C ARG A 205 10.84 -10.09 -4.40
N VAL A 206 9.53 -10.26 -4.24
CA VAL A 206 8.88 -10.27 -2.92
C VAL A 206 9.49 -11.36 -2.05
N ALA A 207 9.52 -12.59 -2.54
CA ALA A 207 10.04 -13.74 -1.81
C ALA A 207 11.49 -13.54 -1.34
N ARG A 208 12.35 -12.95 -2.17
CA ARG A 208 13.77 -12.72 -1.90
C ARG A 208 14.04 -11.54 -0.97
N LEU A 209 13.35 -10.41 -1.15
CA LEU A 209 13.75 -9.13 -0.57
C LEU A 209 12.80 -8.58 0.50
N ALA A 210 11.51 -8.94 0.47
CA ALA A 210 10.51 -8.29 1.31
C ALA A 210 10.29 -8.99 2.65
N ASP A 211 9.80 -8.23 3.64
CA ASP A 211 9.25 -8.78 4.88
C ASP A 211 7.75 -9.02 4.78
N GLY A 212 7.16 -8.57 3.68
CA GLY A 212 5.76 -8.81 3.36
C GLY A 212 5.40 -8.40 1.94
N TRP A 213 4.28 -8.91 1.48
CA TRP A 213 3.69 -8.64 0.19
C TRP A 213 2.45 -7.77 0.31
N MET A 214 2.40 -6.69 -0.44
CA MET A 214 1.16 -5.93 -0.65
C MET A 214 0.69 -6.09 -2.09
N THR A 215 -0.59 -6.35 -2.28
CA THR A 215 -1.19 -6.44 -3.61
C THR A 215 -2.57 -5.78 -3.62
N ASN A 216 -3.20 -5.73 -4.80
CA ASN A 216 -4.55 -5.21 -4.95
C ASN A 216 -5.33 -5.98 -6.02
N LYS A 217 -6.65 -5.81 -6.02
CA LYS A 217 -7.54 -6.31 -7.08
C LYS A 217 -7.39 -7.80 -7.41
N LEU A 218 -7.09 -8.64 -6.45
CA LEU A 218 -7.14 -10.08 -6.61
C LEU A 218 -8.45 -10.62 -6.01
N SER A 219 -9.05 -11.60 -6.68
CA SER A 219 -10.09 -12.43 -6.05
C SER A 219 -9.48 -13.25 -4.91
N PRO A 220 -10.30 -13.77 -3.98
CA PRO A 220 -9.83 -14.65 -2.91
C PRO A 220 -9.03 -15.85 -3.42
N THR A 221 -9.48 -16.47 -4.51
CA THR A 221 -8.80 -17.62 -5.13
C THR A 221 -7.45 -17.24 -5.73
N GLU A 222 -7.40 -16.13 -6.47
CA GLU A 222 -6.14 -15.61 -7.03
C GLU A 222 -5.15 -15.24 -5.93
N PHE A 223 -5.62 -14.57 -4.87
CA PHE A 223 -4.77 -14.21 -3.73
C PHE A 223 -4.13 -15.46 -3.12
N ARG A 224 -4.95 -16.48 -2.80
CA ARG A 224 -4.45 -17.75 -2.23
C ARG A 224 -3.42 -18.41 -3.13
N SER A 225 -3.66 -18.45 -4.44
CA SER A 225 -2.74 -19.03 -5.42
C SER A 225 -1.39 -18.27 -5.47
N GLN A 226 -1.44 -16.94 -5.55
CA GLN A 226 -0.22 -16.13 -5.64
C GLN A 226 0.56 -16.13 -4.32
N TRP A 227 -0.12 -16.14 -3.18
CA TRP A 227 0.51 -16.25 -1.88
C TRP A 227 1.23 -17.60 -1.71
N ALA A 228 0.63 -18.70 -2.15
CA ALA A 228 1.27 -20.01 -2.15
C ALA A 228 2.54 -20.03 -3.00
N ARG A 229 2.54 -19.37 -4.18
CA ARG A 229 3.73 -19.21 -5.04
C ARG A 229 4.84 -18.42 -4.33
N ILE A 230 4.51 -17.30 -3.69
CA ILE A 230 5.48 -16.51 -2.92
C ILE A 230 6.08 -17.35 -1.80
N ALA A 231 5.24 -18.12 -1.07
CA ALA A 231 5.71 -18.99 0.01
C ALA A 231 6.67 -20.10 -0.48
N ALA A 232 6.39 -20.68 -1.65
CA ALA A 232 7.28 -21.66 -2.28
C ALA A 232 8.63 -21.02 -2.66
N MET A 233 8.59 -19.89 -3.35
CA MET A 233 9.80 -19.14 -3.74
C MET A 233 10.63 -18.69 -2.53
N ALA A 234 9.99 -18.30 -1.43
CA ALA A 234 10.69 -17.92 -0.20
C ALA A 234 11.49 -19.10 0.37
N ARG A 235 10.92 -20.32 0.34
CA ARG A 235 11.66 -21.54 0.76
C ARG A 235 12.85 -21.82 -0.16
N GLU A 236 12.71 -21.64 -1.47
CA GLU A 236 13.82 -21.76 -2.43
C GLU A 236 14.94 -20.76 -2.14
N GLU A 237 14.62 -19.57 -1.66
CA GLU A 237 15.55 -18.51 -1.25
C GLU A 237 16.07 -18.72 0.21
N GLY A 238 15.78 -19.87 0.85
CA GLY A 238 16.19 -20.19 2.21
C GLY A 238 15.48 -19.36 3.30
N ARG A 239 14.33 -18.76 3.00
CA ARG A 239 13.56 -17.94 3.93
C ARG A 239 12.34 -18.69 4.47
N ASP A 240 11.99 -18.41 5.71
CA ASP A 240 10.79 -18.93 6.34
C ASP A 240 9.54 -18.14 5.89
N PRO A 241 8.63 -18.73 5.12
CA PRO A 241 7.44 -18.02 4.66
C PRO A 241 6.47 -17.64 5.79
N ALA A 242 6.55 -18.28 6.96
CA ALA A 242 5.73 -17.91 8.12
C ALA A 242 6.10 -16.53 8.70
N LYS A 243 7.29 -16.02 8.38
CA LYS A 243 7.75 -14.68 8.76
C LYS A 243 7.37 -13.59 7.76
N LEU A 244 6.79 -13.96 6.61
CA LEU A 244 6.31 -13.00 5.62
C LEU A 244 4.88 -12.58 5.95
N GLY A 245 4.64 -11.27 5.94
CA GLY A 245 3.28 -10.74 6.01
C GLY A 245 2.62 -10.64 4.63
N SER A 246 1.29 -10.56 4.62
CA SER A 246 0.53 -10.29 3.39
C SER A 246 -0.53 -9.22 3.62
N ALA A 247 -0.71 -8.33 2.64
CA ALA A 247 -1.79 -7.34 2.65
C ALA A 247 -2.48 -7.26 1.29
N LEU A 248 -3.79 -7.14 1.33
CA LEU A 248 -4.61 -6.83 0.17
C LEU A 248 -5.17 -5.40 0.31
N TYR A 249 -4.78 -4.51 -0.62
CA TYR A 249 -5.41 -3.22 -0.77
C TYR A 249 -6.68 -3.37 -1.61
N HIS A 250 -7.81 -3.07 -1.01
CA HIS A 250 -9.12 -3.23 -1.63
C HIS A 250 -10.02 -2.02 -1.34
N ASN A 251 -11.09 -1.86 -2.12
CA ASN A 251 -12.08 -0.81 -1.90
C ASN A 251 -13.29 -1.39 -1.18
N ILE A 252 -14.07 -0.52 -0.53
CA ILE A 252 -15.34 -0.87 0.08
C ILE A 252 -16.35 0.27 -0.07
N ASN A 253 -17.60 -0.08 -0.38
CA ASN A 253 -18.74 0.84 -0.37
C ASN A 253 -19.95 0.12 0.22
N ILE A 254 -20.46 0.64 1.34
CA ILE A 254 -21.56 0.04 2.11
C ILE A 254 -22.84 0.77 1.79
N ARG A 255 -23.72 0.16 0.99
CA ARG A 255 -25.06 0.65 0.65
C ARG A 255 -26.01 -0.53 0.55
N GLU A 256 -27.30 -0.31 0.79
CA GLU A 256 -28.29 -1.40 0.69
C GLU A 256 -28.41 -1.93 -0.74
N ASP A 257 -28.37 -1.03 -1.72
CA ASP A 257 -28.32 -1.40 -3.14
C ASP A 257 -26.88 -1.55 -3.61
N ARG A 258 -26.49 -2.78 -3.96
CA ARG A 258 -25.16 -3.11 -4.48
C ARG A 258 -24.84 -2.42 -5.81
N ALA A 259 -25.82 -2.29 -6.70
CA ALA A 259 -25.60 -1.63 -7.99
C ALA A 259 -25.28 -0.14 -7.77
N ALA A 260 -26.02 0.55 -6.91
CA ALA A 260 -25.74 1.93 -6.53
C ALA A 260 -24.39 2.09 -5.80
N ALA A 261 -23.97 1.10 -4.98
CA ALA A 261 -22.66 1.10 -4.34
C ALA A 261 -21.52 1.01 -5.38
N LEU A 262 -21.66 0.17 -6.40
CA LEU A 262 -20.66 0.02 -7.47
C LEU A 262 -20.62 1.24 -8.40
N GLU A 263 -21.76 1.85 -8.71
CA GLU A 263 -21.83 3.09 -9.49
C GLU A 263 -21.14 4.24 -8.77
N GLU A 264 -21.42 4.44 -7.48
CA GLU A 264 -20.76 5.45 -6.66
C GLU A 264 -19.25 5.17 -6.55
N SER A 265 -18.87 3.92 -6.36
CA SER A 265 -17.46 3.51 -6.32
C SER A 265 -16.75 3.83 -7.63
N LYS A 266 -17.42 3.58 -8.78
CA LYS A 266 -16.86 3.92 -10.09
C LYS A 266 -16.65 5.43 -10.22
N ALA A 267 -17.66 6.23 -9.90
CA ALA A 267 -17.58 7.69 -9.97
C ALA A 267 -16.44 8.24 -9.07
N PHE A 268 -16.34 7.70 -7.85
CA PHE A 268 -15.24 8.04 -6.94
C PHE A 268 -13.88 7.65 -7.53
N LEU A 269 -13.70 6.41 -7.97
CA LEU A 269 -12.43 5.90 -8.48
C LEU A 269 -11.98 6.60 -9.76
N ASP A 270 -12.91 6.86 -10.69
CA ASP A 270 -12.63 7.58 -11.92
C ASP A 270 -12.10 9.00 -11.65
N THR A 271 -12.75 9.72 -10.75
CA THR A 271 -12.32 11.06 -10.32
C THR A 271 -11.00 10.99 -9.54
N TYR A 272 -10.91 10.07 -8.56
CA TYR A 272 -9.76 9.94 -7.69
C TYR A 272 -8.49 9.57 -8.45
N TYR A 273 -8.59 8.74 -9.49
CA TYR A 273 -7.44 8.29 -10.29
C TYR A 273 -7.31 9.00 -11.64
N THR A 274 -8.23 9.91 -11.97
CA THR A 274 -8.30 10.55 -13.29
C THR A 274 -8.29 9.49 -14.40
N SER A 275 -9.19 8.55 -14.30
CA SER A 275 -9.30 7.35 -15.15
C SER A 275 -10.75 7.12 -15.54
N ASN A 276 -10.98 6.17 -16.43
CA ASN A 276 -12.31 5.66 -16.75
C ASN A 276 -12.24 4.13 -16.66
N PHE A 277 -12.52 3.63 -15.45
CA PHE A 277 -12.50 2.19 -15.19
C PHE A 277 -13.75 1.51 -15.76
N SER A 278 -13.57 0.29 -16.30
CA SER A 278 -14.75 -0.51 -16.67
C SER A 278 -15.53 -0.91 -15.40
N PRO A 279 -16.86 -1.11 -15.51
CA PRO A 279 -17.66 -1.63 -14.40
C PRO A 279 -17.09 -2.94 -13.82
N ALA A 280 -16.69 -3.87 -14.65
CA ALA A 280 -16.09 -5.14 -14.23
C ALA A 280 -14.76 -4.95 -13.46
N PHE A 281 -13.96 -3.93 -13.84
CA PHE A 281 -12.74 -3.58 -13.10
C PHE A 281 -13.08 -3.08 -11.69
N VAL A 282 -14.07 -2.20 -11.58
CA VAL A 282 -14.53 -1.65 -10.29
C VAL A 282 -15.10 -2.75 -9.41
N GLU A 283 -15.96 -3.59 -9.96
CA GLU A 283 -16.56 -4.73 -9.27
C GLU A 283 -15.51 -5.71 -8.72
N GLY A 284 -14.51 -6.06 -9.53
CA GLY A 284 -13.41 -6.94 -9.12
C GLY A 284 -12.43 -6.30 -8.11
N TRP A 285 -12.59 -4.99 -7.82
CA TRP A 285 -11.73 -4.27 -6.88
C TRP A 285 -12.51 -3.66 -5.70
N THR A 286 -13.80 -3.96 -5.55
CA THR A 286 -14.63 -3.30 -4.55
C THR A 286 -15.56 -4.30 -3.85
N VAL A 287 -15.42 -4.40 -2.54
CA VAL A 287 -16.45 -4.98 -1.68
C VAL A 287 -17.63 -4.02 -1.65
N ALA A 288 -18.79 -4.45 -2.12
CA ALA A 288 -19.93 -3.55 -2.29
C ALA A 288 -21.26 -4.21 -1.92
N GLY A 289 -22.19 -3.41 -1.41
CA GLY A 289 -23.54 -3.82 -1.09
C GLY A 289 -23.93 -3.57 0.35
N SER A 290 -25.01 -4.24 0.81
CA SER A 290 -25.47 -4.15 2.19
C SER A 290 -24.38 -4.61 3.17
N PRO A 291 -24.48 -4.24 4.46
CA PRO A 291 -23.53 -4.72 5.49
C PRO A 291 -23.35 -6.23 5.47
N ALA A 292 -24.44 -7.00 5.29
CA ALA A 292 -24.37 -8.47 5.22
C ALA A 292 -23.58 -8.96 4.01
N GLN A 293 -23.77 -8.34 2.84
CA GLN A 293 -23.02 -8.65 1.62
C GLN A 293 -21.54 -8.28 1.76
N CYS A 294 -21.23 -7.13 2.36
CA CYS A 294 -19.86 -6.73 2.63
C CYS A 294 -19.15 -7.69 3.58
N ILE A 295 -19.82 -8.11 4.65
CA ILE A 295 -19.30 -9.10 5.61
C ILE A 295 -18.98 -10.43 4.90
N ALA A 296 -19.90 -10.92 4.07
CA ALA A 296 -19.68 -12.17 3.34
C ALA A 296 -18.46 -12.10 2.43
N GLN A 297 -18.34 -11.02 1.62
CA GLN A 297 -17.22 -10.80 0.72
C GLN A 297 -15.88 -10.66 1.48
N LEU A 298 -15.86 -9.92 2.61
CA LEU A 298 -14.64 -9.77 3.40
C LEU A 298 -14.20 -11.10 4.05
N ARG A 299 -15.14 -11.94 4.49
CA ARG A 299 -14.84 -13.29 5.00
C ARG A 299 -14.16 -14.17 3.97
N GLU A 300 -14.57 -14.12 2.70
CA GLU A 300 -13.92 -14.88 1.63
C GLU A 300 -12.42 -14.53 1.50
N TYR A 301 -12.06 -13.25 1.66
CA TYR A 301 -10.66 -12.83 1.67
C TYR A 301 -9.89 -13.28 2.91
N LEU A 302 -10.52 -13.21 4.09
CA LEU A 302 -9.93 -13.72 5.32
C LEU A 302 -9.70 -15.23 5.24
N ASP A 303 -10.67 -15.98 4.73
CA ASP A 303 -10.59 -17.43 4.51
C ASP A 303 -9.57 -17.80 3.42
N ALA A 304 -9.28 -16.87 2.49
CA ALA A 304 -8.21 -17.02 1.52
C ALA A 304 -6.81 -16.81 2.12
N GLY A 305 -6.72 -16.37 3.37
CA GLY A 305 -5.45 -16.17 4.08
C GLY A 305 -4.85 -14.77 3.92
N VAL A 306 -5.66 -13.76 3.60
CA VAL A 306 -5.20 -12.37 3.62
C VAL A 306 -4.87 -11.99 5.06
N GLY A 307 -3.60 -11.67 5.32
CA GLY A 307 -3.14 -11.30 6.66
C GLY A 307 -3.56 -9.91 7.11
N HIS A 308 -3.74 -8.97 6.15
CA HIS A 308 -4.15 -7.59 6.42
C HIS A 308 -4.99 -7.03 5.26
N LEU A 309 -6.19 -6.56 5.56
CA LEU A 309 -7.09 -5.90 4.60
C LEU A 309 -6.97 -4.38 4.72
N ALA A 310 -6.25 -3.75 3.78
CA ALA A 310 -6.16 -2.29 3.67
C ALA A 310 -7.35 -1.77 2.86
N LEU A 311 -8.38 -1.25 3.52
CA LEU A 311 -9.65 -0.88 2.91
C LEU A 311 -9.73 0.62 2.64
N ARG A 312 -10.11 0.98 1.40
CA ARG A 312 -10.46 2.36 1.02
C ARG A 312 -11.96 2.50 0.89
N LEU A 313 -12.51 3.51 1.53
CA LEU A 313 -13.91 3.90 1.37
C LEU A 313 -14.09 4.61 0.02
N THR A 314 -14.90 4.07 -0.88
CA THR A 314 -15.11 4.62 -2.23
C THR A 314 -16.41 5.41 -2.33
N SER A 315 -16.54 6.37 -1.46
CA SER A 315 -17.56 7.40 -1.44
C SER A 315 -16.93 8.74 -1.06
N TRP A 316 -17.50 9.85 -1.49
CA TRP A 316 -17.09 11.18 -0.98
C TRP A 316 -17.59 11.43 0.44
N ASP A 317 -18.64 10.73 0.88
CA ASP A 317 -19.04 10.65 2.29
C ASP A 317 -18.14 9.66 3.08
N GLN A 318 -16.90 10.06 3.25
CA GLN A 318 -15.90 9.25 3.95
C GLN A 318 -16.30 8.95 5.39
N GLN A 319 -16.89 9.93 6.09
CA GLN A 319 -17.30 9.78 7.49
C GLN A 319 -18.51 8.86 7.63
N GLY A 320 -19.52 9.00 6.77
CA GLY A 320 -20.68 8.08 6.78
C GLY A 320 -20.28 6.64 6.52
N GLN A 321 -19.39 6.41 5.53
CA GLN A 321 -18.88 5.08 5.23
C GLN A 321 -18.03 4.51 6.37
N LEU A 322 -17.19 5.32 7.02
CA LEU A 322 -16.40 4.89 8.17
C LEU A 322 -17.32 4.47 9.33
N LYS A 323 -18.33 5.26 9.66
CA LYS A 323 -19.31 4.93 10.70
C LYS A 323 -20.08 3.65 10.37
N ARG A 324 -20.50 3.46 9.12
CA ARG A 324 -21.16 2.22 8.68
C ARG A 324 -20.23 1.01 8.82
N PHE A 325 -18.97 1.14 8.40
CA PHE A 325 -18.01 0.05 8.58
C PHE A 325 -17.83 -0.33 10.05
N LEU A 326 -17.61 0.65 10.92
CA LEU A 326 -17.39 0.44 12.35
C LEU A 326 -18.63 -0.11 13.08
N GLY A 327 -19.83 0.36 12.71
CA GLY A 327 -21.07 -0.01 13.41
C GLY A 327 -21.74 -1.27 12.85
N GLU A 328 -21.65 -1.50 11.53
CA GLU A 328 -22.49 -2.51 10.86
C GLU A 328 -21.67 -3.69 10.29
N VAL A 329 -20.37 -3.52 9.98
CA VAL A 329 -19.55 -4.55 9.34
C VAL A 329 -18.49 -5.14 10.29
N ALA A 330 -17.65 -4.30 10.87
CA ALA A 330 -16.51 -4.75 11.68
C ALA A 330 -16.93 -5.62 12.88
N PRO A 331 -18.01 -5.32 13.64
CA PRO A 331 -18.37 -6.13 14.81
C PRO A 331 -18.68 -7.61 14.47
N ALA A 332 -19.18 -7.89 13.27
CA ALA A 332 -19.46 -9.25 12.83
C ALA A 332 -18.20 -10.01 12.40
N LEU A 333 -17.15 -9.30 11.99
CA LEU A 333 -15.86 -9.89 11.57
C LEU A 333 -14.90 -10.09 12.74
N MET A 334 -15.00 -9.26 13.78
CA MET A 334 -14.13 -9.33 14.97
C MET A 334 -14.58 -10.37 16.02
N LYS A 335 -15.81 -10.90 15.89
CA LYS A 335 -16.40 -11.89 16.82
C LYS A 335 -16.15 -13.34 16.40
N SER A 336 -15.38 -13.60 15.34
CA SER A 336 -15.17 -14.96 14.80
C SER A 336 -13.92 -15.64 15.33
#